data_c9fc5edd0709e5bc0f5e00af1e818d8d
#
_entry.id   c9fc5edd0709e5bc0f5e00af1e818d8d
#
_cell.length_a   1.000
_cell.length_b   1.000
_cell.length_c   1.000
_cell.angle_alpha   90.00
_cell.angle_beta   90.00
_cell.angle_gamma   90.00
#
_symmetry.space_group_name_H-M   'P 1'
#
loop_
_entity.id
_entity.type
_entity.pdbx_description
1 polymer ?
#
loop_
_entity_poly.entity_id
_entity_poly.type
_entity_poly.pdbx_seq_one_letter_code
_entity_poly.pdbx_strand_id
1 'polypeptide(L)'
;MTKDYVRLVISDIHMGSLHSKESKLQRLLDSIQFDEIILAGDVIDFIRVPTFTEHTADLFNTISKLNKDNKRIIYVVGNHDIAFNKFVGKTVAGIEFLHEYEFDYAGRHYRIEHGDKYEKGIVHWRFTMNVVSIFHDLLERVFRWNLAAWYVKQKQKVRKLRRVWDIMKLNDGADVFIMGHTHTPEVVIWVNEEENIKTYVNTGDWVEHSTYVIIKDGQLRLKNFM
;
A
#
# COMPACT_ATOMS: atom_id res chain seq x y z
N MET A 1 2.32 -30.51 -12.54
CA MET A 1 1.83 -29.53 -11.57
C MET A 1 2.19 -28.15 -12.10
N THR A 2 1.23 -27.35 -12.48
CA THR A 2 1.48 -25.94 -12.85
C THR A 2 1.97 -25.24 -11.59
N LYS A 3 3.11 -24.56 -11.69
CA LYS A 3 3.66 -23.77 -10.59
C LYS A 3 2.60 -22.72 -10.18
N ASP A 4 2.22 -22.71 -8.91
CA ASP A 4 1.25 -21.75 -8.41
C ASP A 4 1.84 -20.33 -8.53
N TYR A 5 1.05 -19.45 -9.14
CA TYR A 5 1.44 -18.05 -9.33
C TYR A 5 1.30 -17.28 -8.02
N VAL A 6 2.41 -16.76 -7.54
CA VAL A 6 2.50 -16.09 -6.24
C VAL A 6 2.53 -14.57 -6.43
N ARG A 7 1.54 -13.87 -5.83
CA ARG A 7 1.48 -12.41 -5.80
C ARG A 7 1.82 -11.88 -4.41
N LEU A 8 2.69 -10.88 -4.37
CA LEU A 8 3.06 -10.13 -3.17
C LEU A 8 2.46 -8.73 -3.27
N VAL A 9 1.66 -8.30 -2.30
CA VAL A 9 1.09 -6.94 -2.25
C VAL A 9 1.65 -6.20 -1.05
N ILE A 10 2.16 -5.00 -1.30
CA ILE A 10 2.80 -4.11 -0.32
C ILE A 10 2.30 -2.69 -0.58
N SER A 11 2.05 -1.91 0.46
CA SER A 11 1.73 -0.47 0.35
C SER A 11 2.45 0.35 1.41
N ASP A 12 2.33 1.66 1.31
CA ASP A 12 2.70 2.63 2.35
C ASP A 12 4.14 2.40 2.86
N ILE A 13 5.08 2.33 1.91
CA ILE A 13 6.51 2.16 2.19
C ILE A 13 7.11 3.48 2.65
N HIS A 14 6.68 4.59 2.03
CA HIS A 14 7.17 5.94 2.28
C HIS A 14 8.70 6.04 2.21
N MET A 15 9.29 5.49 1.13
CA MET A 15 10.73 5.57 0.89
C MET A 15 11.21 7.01 0.96
N GLY A 16 12.31 7.23 1.66
CA GLY A 16 12.85 8.57 1.94
C GLY A 16 12.28 9.21 3.20
N SER A 17 11.30 8.60 3.88
CA SER A 17 10.87 9.02 5.21
C SER A 17 11.82 8.50 6.29
N LEU A 18 12.03 9.28 7.35
CA LEU A 18 12.87 8.89 8.50
C LEU A 18 12.35 7.62 9.23
N HIS A 19 11.08 7.28 9.06
CA HIS A 19 10.44 6.14 9.72
C HIS A 19 10.26 4.94 8.80
N SER A 20 10.60 5.07 7.52
CA SER A 20 10.51 3.97 6.57
C SER A 20 11.45 2.83 6.95
N LYS A 21 10.92 1.61 6.96
CA LYS A 21 11.69 0.41 7.30
C LYS A 21 12.27 -0.26 6.04
N GLU A 22 12.95 0.52 5.20
CA GLU A 22 13.47 0.10 3.89
C GLU A 22 14.37 -1.13 3.98
N SER A 23 15.32 -1.16 4.93
CA SER A 23 16.19 -2.31 5.12
C SER A 23 15.45 -3.58 5.55
N LYS A 24 14.34 -3.43 6.26
CA LYS A 24 13.49 -4.56 6.65
C LYS A 24 12.68 -5.07 5.46
N LEU A 25 12.18 -4.17 4.61
CA LEU A 25 11.51 -4.52 3.37
C LEU A 25 12.48 -5.22 2.41
N GLN A 26 13.72 -4.74 2.31
CA GLN A 26 14.75 -5.40 1.52
C GLN A 26 14.91 -6.87 1.93
N ARG A 27 15.04 -7.14 3.23
CA ARG A 27 15.15 -8.53 3.74
C ARG A 27 13.92 -9.38 3.42
N LEU A 28 12.71 -8.79 3.44
CA LEU A 28 11.52 -9.50 2.98
C LEU A 28 11.65 -9.92 1.53
N LEU A 29 11.97 -8.97 0.63
CA LEU A 29 12.09 -9.23 -0.81
C LEU A 29 13.15 -10.29 -1.12
N ASP A 30 14.24 -10.33 -0.36
CA ASP A 30 15.30 -11.32 -0.49
C ASP A 30 14.88 -12.72 0.02
N SER A 31 13.91 -12.78 0.94
CA SER A 31 13.50 -14.02 1.62
C SER A 31 12.29 -14.72 1.01
N ILE A 32 11.48 -14.00 0.21
CA ILE A 32 10.22 -14.53 -0.35
C ILE A 32 10.34 -14.75 -1.85
N GLN A 33 9.87 -15.92 -2.30
CA GLN A 33 9.69 -16.20 -3.73
C GLN A 33 8.30 -15.77 -4.17
N PHE A 34 8.23 -14.93 -5.19
CA PHE A 34 6.99 -14.47 -5.82
C PHE A 34 7.19 -14.34 -7.34
N ASP A 35 6.10 -14.27 -8.09
CA ASP A 35 6.10 -14.09 -9.54
C ASP A 35 5.69 -12.65 -9.92
N GLU A 36 4.86 -12.01 -9.07
CA GLU A 36 4.37 -10.64 -9.24
C GLU A 36 4.43 -9.88 -7.91
N ILE A 37 4.87 -8.62 -7.98
CA ILE A 37 4.77 -7.67 -6.88
C ILE A 37 3.84 -6.53 -7.25
N ILE A 38 2.92 -6.20 -6.34
CA ILE A 38 1.98 -5.10 -6.47
C ILE A 38 2.30 -4.08 -5.38
N LEU A 39 2.81 -2.93 -5.80
CA LEU A 39 3.10 -1.79 -4.94
C LEU A 39 1.82 -0.91 -4.90
N ALA A 40 1.04 -1.07 -3.85
CA ALA A 40 -0.31 -0.49 -3.76
C ALA A 40 -0.32 0.92 -3.17
N GLY A 41 0.53 1.79 -3.71
CA GLY A 41 0.59 3.23 -3.43
C GLY A 41 1.45 3.63 -2.24
N ASP A 42 1.77 4.92 -2.21
CA ASP A 42 2.62 5.57 -1.20
C ASP A 42 3.97 4.86 -1.01
N VAL A 43 4.58 4.50 -2.14
CA VAL A 43 5.89 3.83 -2.18
C VAL A 43 7.00 4.84 -1.89
N ILE A 44 6.92 6.04 -2.49
CA ILE A 44 7.90 7.11 -2.30
C ILE A 44 7.19 8.32 -1.68
N ASP A 45 7.77 8.89 -0.64
CA ASP A 45 7.22 10.08 0.00
C ASP A 45 7.66 11.36 -0.72
N PHE A 46 6.94 11.77 -1.79
CA PHE A 46 7.19 13.04 -2.48
C PHE A 46 6.50 14.25 -1.82
N ILE A 47 5.65 14.06 -0.82
CA ILE A 47 5.01 15.17 -0.11
C ILE A 47 6.02 15.81 0.85
N ARG A 48 6.91 15.01 1.41
CA ARG A 48 8.02 15.47 2.27
C ARG A 48 9.28 15.63 1.42
N VAL A 49 10.27 16.35 1.95
CA VAL A 49 11.61 16.37 1.35
C VAL A 49 12.26 15.00 1.63
N PRO A 50 12.36 14.11 0.65
CA PRO A 50 12.84 12.77 0.89
C PRO A 50 14.31 12.79 1.29
N THR A 51 14.67 12.04 2.32
CA THR A 51 16.05 11.78 2.68
C THR A 51 16.47 10.45 2.07
N PHE A 52 17.12 10.48 0.92
CA PHE A 52 17.64 9.28 0.29
C PHE A 52 18.87 8.78 1.04
N THR A 53 18.76 7.58 1.58
CA THR A 53 19.82 6.87 2.29
C THR A 53 20.41 5.78 1.38
N GLU A 54 21.48 5.13 1.83
CA GLU A 54 22.01 3.93 1.18
C GLU A 54 20.93 2.83 1.08
N HIS A 55 20.14 2.65 2.12
CA HIS A 55 19.03 1.68 2.11
C HIS A 55 17.94 2.01 1.08
N THR A 56 17.65 3.30 0.87
CA THR A 56 16.76 3.74 -0.20
C THR A 56 17.31 3.35 -1.57
N ALA A 57 18.59 3.58 -1.81
CA ALA A 57 19.25 3.21 -3.06
C ALA A 57 19.26 1.68 -3.27
N ASP A 58 19.52 0.91 -2.22
CA ASP A 58 19.52 -0.56 -2.27
C ASP A 58 18.13 -1.11 -2.61
N LEU A 59 17.07 -0.55 -2.00
CA LEU A 59 15.70 -0.96 -2.29
C LEU A 59 15.29 -0.62 -3.72
N PHE A 60 15.67 0.56 -4.24
CA PHE A 60 15.47 0.91 -5.65
C PHE A 60 16.19 -0.05 -6.59
N ASN A 61 17.44 -0.39 -6.29
CA ASN A 61 18.21 -1.36 -7.06
C ASN A 61 17.54 -2.73 -7.06
N THR A 62 17.00 -3.15 -5.92
CA THR A 62 16.27 -4.42 -5.80
C THR A 62 15.02 -4.42 -6.64
N ILE A 63 14.16 -3.41 -6.54
CA ILE A 63 12.95 -3.30 -7.37
C ILE A 63 13.32 -3.29 -8.85
N SER A 64 14.39 -2.58 -9.23
CA SER A 64 14.87 -2.56 -10.62
C SER A 64 15.39 -3.91 -11.11
N LYS A 65 15.96 -4.75 -10.23
CA LYS A 65 16.42 -6.12 -10.57
C LYS A 65 15.25 -7.07 -10.76
N LEU A 66 14.15 -6.91 -10.04
CA LEU A 66 12.98 -7.80 -10.13
C LEU A 66 12.49 -7.94 -11.57
N ASN A 67 12.50 -6.86 -12.35
CA ASN A 67 12.14 -6.92 -13.77
C ASN A 67 13.12 -7.76 -14.60
N LYS A 68 14.43 -7.70 -14.30
CA LYS A 68 15.44 -8.53 -14.97
C LYS A 68 15.27 -10.02 -14.65
N ASP A 69 14.73 -10.31 -13.46
CA ASP A 69 14.44 -11.66 -12.97
C ASP A 69 13.05 -12.16 -13.43
N ASN A 70 12.47 -11.55 -14.48
CA ASN A 70 11.16 -11.87 -15.03
C ASN A 70 10.00 -11.78 -14.00
N LYS A 71 10.13 -10.93 -12.99
CA LYS A 71 9.04 -10.63 -12.08
C LYS A 71 8.17 -9.52 -12.67
N ARG A 72 6.84 -9.67 -12.59
CA ARG A 72 5.93 -8.61 -12.97
C ARG A 72 5.83 -7.59 -11.84
N ILE A 73 5.94 -6.31 -12.19
CA ILE A 73 5.88 -5.22 -11.23
C ILE A 73 4.71 -4.31 -11.58
N ILE A 74 3.71 -4.26 -10.72
CA ILE A 74 2.56 -3.36 -10.80
C ILE A 74 2.75 -2.25 -9.77
N TYR A 75 2.59 -1.01 -10.21
CA TYR A 75 2.63 0.17 -9.34
C TYR A 75 1.27 0.88 -9.39
N VAL A 76 0.49 0.73 -8.35
CA VAL A 76 -0.73 1.51 -8.13
C VAL A 76 -0.34 2.83 -7.49
N VAL A 77 -0.68 3.96 -8.10
CA VAL A 77 -0.23 5.28 -7.66
C VAL A 77 -1.05 5.74 -6.45
N GLY A 78 -0.37 6.12 -5.36
CA GLY A 78 -0.96 6.69 -4.16
C GLY A 78 -0.91 8.23 -4.13
N ASN A 79 -1.44 8.81 -3.07
CA ASN A 79 -1.48 10.27 -2.93
C ASN A 79 -0.12 10.91 -2.62
N HIS A 80 0.85 10.16 -2.05
CA HIS A 80 2.24 10.61 -1.91
C HIS A 80 3.04 10.45 -3.21
N ASP A 81 2.62 9.55 -4.09
CA ASP A 81 3.28 9.25 -5.37
C ASP A 81 2.76 10.09 -6.55
N ILE A 82 2.05 11.17 -6.33
CA ILE A 82 1.33 11.93 -7.37
C ILE A 82 2.21 12.35 -8.56
N ALA A 83 3.52 12.46 -8.36
CA ALA A 83 4.47 12.72 -9.42
C ALA A 83 4.46 11.63 -10.51
N PHE A 84 3.99 10.42 -10.18
CA PHE A 84 3.88 9.28 -11.10
C PHE A 84 2.57 9.22 -11.87
N ASN A 85 1.59 10.09 -11.60
CA ASN A 85 0.34 10.15 -12.37
C ASN A 85 0.56 10.29 -13.88
N LYS A 86 1.64 10.93 -14.32
CA LYS A 86 2.02 11.07 -15.74
C LYS A 86 2.39 9.74 -16.42
N PHE A 87 2.64 8.71 -15.64
CA PHE A 87 2.98 7.36 -16.12
C PHE A 87 1.80 6.38 -16.08
N VAL A 88 0.68 6.75 -15.47
CA VAL A 88 -0.51 5.89 -15.42
C VAL A 88 -0.95 5.48 -16.81
N GLY A 89 -1.25 4.19 -16.98
CA GLY A 89 -1.55 3.54 -18.26
C GLY A 89 -0.32 3.24 -19.12
N LYS A 90 0.90 3.37 -18.57
CA LYS A 90 2.16 3.10 -19.27
C LYS A 90 3.02 2.11 -18.50
N THR A 91 3.88 1.41 -19.26
CA THR A 91 4.98 0.63 -18.69
C THR A 91 6.27 1.41 -18.85
N VAL A 92 6.92 1.73 -17.75
CA VAL A 92 8.19 2.48 -17.71
C VAL A 92 9.22 1.66 -16.95
N ALA A 93 10.36 1.39 -17.56
CA ALA A 93 11.43 0.56 -16.99
C ALA A 93 10.95 -0.81 -16.46
N GLY A 94 9.94 -1.42 -17.13
CA GLY A 94 9.36 -2.70 -16.75
C GLY A 94 8.36 -2.64 -15.59
N ILE A 95 8.01 -1.44 -15.13
CA ILE A 95 7.00 -1.20 -14.10
C ILE A 95 5.72 -0.71 -14.79
N GLU A 96 4.60 -1.39 -14.56
CA GLU A 96 3.27 -1.00 -15.05
C GLU A 96 2.60 -0.08 -14.04
N PHE A 97 2.30 1.18 -14.43
CA PHE A 97 1.69 2.19 -13.57
C PHE A 97 0.18 2.27 -13.79
N LEU A 98 -0.58 2.15 -12.72
CA LEU A 98 -2.05 2.11 -12.72
C LEU A 98 -2.63 2.96 -11.60
N HIS A 99 -3.94 3.30 -11.66
CA HIS A 99 -4.70 3.81 -10.52
C HIS A 99 -5.36 2.68 -9.73
N GLU A 100 -5.70 1.60 -10.42
CA GLU A 100 -6.30 0.39 -9.87
C GLU A 100 -5.82 -0.82 -10.66
N TYR A 101 -5.71 -1.96 -10.01
CA TYR A 101 -5.31 -3.21 -10.62
C TYR A 101 -6.32 -4.30 -10.31
N GLU A 102 -6.85 -4.92 -11.36
CA GLU A 102 -7.85 -5.98 -11.25
C GLU A 102 -7.35 -7.27 -11.90
N PHE A 103 -7.74 -8.39 -11.31
CA PHE A 103 -7.47 -9.72 -11.85
C PHE A 103 -8.39 -10.76 -11.25
N ASP A 104 -8.63 -11.84 -12.00
CA ASP A 104 -9.35 -13.01 -11.51
C ASP A 104 -8.35 -14.08 -11.04
N TYR A 105 -8.62 -14.66 -9.88
CA TYR A 105 -7.83 -15.76 -9.36
C TYR A 105 -8.66 -16.67 -8.45
N ALA A 106 -8.54 -18.00 -8.69
CA ALA A 106 -9.26 -19.01 -7.92
C ALA A 106 -10.79 -18.78 -7.83
N GLY A 107 -11.40 -18.31 -8.95
CA GLY A 107 -12.84 -18.04 -9.05
C GLY A 107 -13.31 -16.80 -8.31
N ARG A 108 -12.40 -15.90 -7.90
CA ARG A 108 -12.71 -14.64 -7.22
C ARG A 108 -12.13 -13.47 -8.01
N HIS A 109 -12.88 -12.37 -8.05
CA HIS A 109 -12.45 -11.11 -8.64
C HIS A 109 -11.75 -10.23 -7.60
N TYR A 110 -10.49 -9.88 -7.87
CA TYR A 110 -9.64 -9.05 -7.02
C TYR A 110 -9.54 -7.65 -7.59
N ARG A 111 -9.67 -6.66 -6.73
CA ARG A 111 -9.41 -5.25 -7.04
C ARG A 111 -8.45 -4.67 -6.00
N ILE A 112 -7.41 -4.00 -6.47
CA ILE A 112 -6.37 -3.38 -5.66
C ILE A 112 -6.29 -1.89 -6.00
N GLU A 113 -6.39 -1.05 -4.99
CA GLU A 113 -6.25 0.40 -5.09
C GLU A 113 -5.41 0.90 -3.91
N HIS A 114 -4.94 2.16 -3.98
CA HIS A 114 -4.32 2.76 -2.80
C HIS A 114 -5.35 3.08 -1.71
N GLY A 115 -6.48 3.69 -2.06
CA GLY A 115 -7.59 3.92 -1.13
C GLY A 115 -7.77 5.34 -0.64
N ASP A 116 -6.95 6.30 -1.06
CA ASP A 116 -7.00 7.71 -0.69
C ASP A 116 -8.32 8.39 -1.11
N LYS A 117 -8.92 7.96 -2.22
CA LYS A 117 -10.22 8.48 -2.70
C LYS A 117 -11.38 8.25 -1.73
N TYR A 118 -11.27 7.30 -0.82
CA TYR A 118 -12.30 7.00 0.18
C TYR A 118 -12.20 7.85 1.45
N GLU A 119 -11.18 8.69 1.55
CA GLU A 119 -11.01 9.58 2.69
C GLU A 119 -11.76 10.90 2.47
N LYS A 120 -12.99 10.96 2.97
CA LYS A 120 -13.82 12.18 2.90
C LYS A 120 -13.19 13.28 3.77
N GLY A 121 -12.74 14.38 3.14
CA GLY A 121 -12.54 15.66 3.81
C GLY A 121 -11.12 16.27 3.78
N ILE A 122 -10.11 15.64 3.22
CA ILE A 122 -8.72 16.15 3.23
C ILE A 122 -8.25 16.67 1.87
N VAL A 123 -8.91 16.29 0.78
CA VAL A 123 -8.46 16.61 -0.60
C VAL A 123 -8.47 18.12 -0.92
N HIS A 124 -9.21 18.94 -0.18
CA HIS A 124 -9.28 20.39 -0.41
C HIS A 124 -8.19 21.22 0.29
N TRP A 125 -7.33 20.59 1.09
CA TRP A 125 -6.34 21.30 1.92
C TRP A 125 -4.88 21.04 1.55
N ARG A 126 -4.59 20.72 0.30
CA ARG A 126 -3.22 20.40 -0.17
C ARG A 126 -2.19 21.48 0.16
N PHE A 127 -2.55 22.76 0.08
CA PHE A 127 -1.60 23.84 0.37
C PHE A 127 -1.32 23.97 1.87
N THR A 128 -2.32 23.83 2.72
CA THR A 128 -2.15 23.88 4.19
C THR A 128 -1.48 22.63 4.73
N MET A 129 -1.69 21.46 4.11
CA MET A 129 -1.01 20.23 4.50
C MET A 129 0.50 20.30 4.27
N ASN A 130 0.96 20.93 3.19
CA ASN A 130 2.40 21.14 2.98
C ASN A 130 3.03 22.02 4.08
N VAL A 131 2.35 23.09 4.50
CA VAL A 131 2.84 23.95 5.59
C VAL A 131 2.81 23.22 6.93
N VAL A 132 1.74 22.46 7.20
CA VAL A 132 1.62 21.66 8.44
C VAL A 132 2.64 20.53 8.44
N SER A 133 2.93 19.89 7.29
CA SER A 133 3.92 18.81 7.22
C SER A 133 5.34 19.33 7.48
N ILE A 134 5.72 20.49 6.91
CA ILE A 134 7.03 21.11 7.18
C ILE A 134 7.18 21.44 8.66
N PHE A 135 6.12 21.99 9.30
CA PHE A 135 6.14 22.32 10.73
C PHE A 135 6.17 21.05 11.60
N HIS A 136 5.45 20.02 11.20
CA HIS A 136 5.46 18.71 11.84
C HIS A 136 6.84 18.04 11.74
N ASP A 137 7.46 18.04 10.56
CA ASP A 137 8.80 17.47 10.35
C ASP A 137 9.85 18.21 11.20
N LEU A 138 9.70 19.53 11.35
CA LEU A 138 10.57 20.31 12.24
C LEU A 138 10.39 19.92 13.71
N LEU A 139 9.14 19.80 14.17
CA LEU A 139 8.83 19.38 15.54
C LEU A 139 9.25 17.93 15.81
N GLU A 140 9.07 17.04 14.86
CA GLU A 140 9.46 15.64 14.98
C GLU A 140 10.98 15.46 15.04
N ARG A 141 11.73 16.26 14.25
CA ARG A 141 13.20 16.30 14.33
C ARG A 141 13.72 16.82 15.68
N VAL A 142 13.00 17.78 16.29
CA VAL A 142 13.40 18.39 17.57
C VAL A 142 12.96 17.57 18.78
N PHE A 143 11.72 17.07 18.78
CA PHE A 143 11.11 16.45 19.96
C PHE A 143 10.90 14.93 19.85
N ARG A 144 11.16 14.31 18.70
CA ARG A 144 10.91 12.88 18.43
C ARG A 144 9.48 12.41 18.73
N TRP A 145 8.50 13.30 18.70
CA TRP A 145 7.10 13.00 18.99
C TRP A 145 6.32 12.79 17.69
N ASN A 146 5.82 11.59 17.47
CA ASN A 146 4.94 11.30 16.34
C ASN A 146 3.49 11.67 16.69
N LEU A 147 3.20 12.98 16.74
CA LEU A 147 1.86 13.53 17.03
C LEU A 147 0.82 13.11 16.00
N ALA A 148 1.20 12.93 14.73
CA ALA A 148 0.32 12.49 13.67
C ALA A 148 -0.17 11.05 13.91
N ALA A 149 0.72 10.13 14.26
CA ALA A 149 0.35 8.75 14.58
C ALA A 149 -0.58 8.68 15.80
N TRP A 150 -0.32 9.47 16.83
CA TRP A 150 -1.20 9.56 17.99
C TRP A 150 -2.61 10.06 17.64
N TYR A 151 -2.71 11.14 16.84
CA TYR A 151 -3.99 11.72 16.42
C TYR A 151 -4.81 10.75 15.54
N VAL A 152 -4.15 10.09 14.59
CA VAL A 152 -4.76 9.08 13.74
C VAL A 152 -5.28 7.92 14.58
N LYS A 153 -4.49 7.42 15.53
CA LYS A 153 -4.86 6.31 16.41
C LYS A 153 -6.11 6.60 17.27
N GLN A 154 -6.28 7.85 17.73
CA GLN A 154 -7.47 8.27 18.49
C GLN A 154 -8.74 8.35 17.63
N LYS A 155 -8.64 8.86 16.39
CA LYS A 155 -9.81 8.96 15.49
C LYS A 155 -10.28 7.63 14.91
N GLN A 156 -9.39 6.67 14.74
CA GLN A 156 -9.70 5.38 14.12
C GLN A 156 -10.62 4.47 14.95
N LYS A 157 -10.63 4.61 16.27
CA LYS A 157 -11.34 3.68 17.18
C LYS A 157 -12.86 3.61 17.00
N VAL A 158 -13.50 4.67 16.50
CA VAL A 158 -14.98 4.80 16.55
C VAL A 158 -15.67 4.61 15.18
N ARG A 159 -14.93 4.65 14.05
CA ARG A 159 -15.54 4.68 12.69
C ARG A 159 -15.17 3.51 11.77
N LYS A 160 -14.40 2.52 12.24
CA LYS A 160 -13.77 1.50 11.37
C LYS A 160 -14.75 0.66 10.55
N LEU A 161 -15.69 -0.02 11.19
CA LEU A 161 -16.56 -0.97 10.49
C LEU A 161 -17.50 -0.30 9.48
N ARG A 162 -18.05 0.87 9.82
CA ARG A 162 -18.90 1.62 8.90
C ARG A 162 -18.14 2.07 7.65
N ARG A 163 -16.89 2.49 7.82
CA ARG A 163 -16.03 2.91 6.71
C ARG A 163 -15.72 1.74 5.76
N VAL A 164 -15.36 0.58 6.30
CA VAL A 164 -15.11 -0.64 5.49
C VAL A 164 -16.35 -1.01 4.70
N TRP A 165 -17.54 -0.96 5.34
CA TRP A 165 -18.80 -1.23 4.69
C TRP A 165 -19.12 -0.26 3.55
N ASP A 166 -18.91 1.06 3.77
CA ASP A 166 -19.12 2.09 2.75
C ASP A 166 -18.16 1.92 1.56
N ILE A 167 -16.89 1.58 1.82
CA ILE A 167 -15.89 1.28 0.78
C ILE A 167 -16.31 0.08 -0.06
N MET A 168 -16.74 -1.00 0.59
CA MET A 168 -17.10 -2.21 -0.11
C MET A 168 -18.39 -2.09 -0.93
N LYS A 169 -19.36 -1.30 -0.48
CA LYS A 169 -20.52 -0.96 -1.31
C LYS A 169 -20.15 -0.23 -2.60
N LEU A 170 -19.11 0.60 -2.57
CA LEU A 170 -18.60 1.28 -3.75
C LEU A 170 -17.81 0.35 -4.69
N ASN A 171 -17.38 -0.82 -4.17
CA ASN A 171 -16.58 -1.82 -4.87
C ASN A 171 -17.30 -3.18 -4.94
N ASP A 172 -18.62 -3.17 -5.06
CA ASP A 172 -19.45 -4.38 -5.02
C ASP A 172 -19.12 -5.40 -6.11
N GLY A 173 -18.56 -4.97 -7.25
CA GLY A 173 -18.06 -5.85 -8.30
C GLY A 173 -16.86 -6.71 -7.88
N ALA A 174 -16.11 -6.33 -6.85
CA ALA A 174 -14.97 -7.11 -6.36
C ALA A 174 -15.39 -8.11 -5.28
N ASP A 175 -14.84 -9.33 -5.33
CA ASP A 175 -14.96 -10.30 -4.25
C ASP A 175 -13.88 -10.09 -3.20
N VAL A 176 -12.72 -9.58 -3.61
CA VAL A 176 -11.60 -9.23 -2.75
C VAL A 176 -11.14 -7.83 -3.08
N PHE A 177 -11.26 -6.91 -2.13
CA PHE A 177 -10.78 -5.54 -2.25
C PHE A 177 -9.58 -5.33 -1.33
N ILE A 178 -8.45 -4.92 -1.90
CA ILE A 178 -7.20 -4.70 -1.18
C ILE A 178 -6.80 -3.23 -1.31
N MET A 179 -6.45 -2.61 -0.19
CA MET A 179 -5.95 -1.24 -0.17
C MET A 179 -4.88 -1.03 0.92
N GLY A 180 -4.24 0.13 0.90
CA GLY A 180 -3.34 0.64 1.93
C GLY A 180 -3.89 1.90 2.61
N HIS A 181 -3.14 3.01 2.52
CA HIS A 181 -3.48 4.40 2.87
C HIS A 181 -3.77 4.66 4.36
N THR A 182 -4.53 3.82 5.04
CA THR A 182 -4.88 4.06 6.45
C THR A 182 -3.85 3.51 7.43
N HIS A 183 -2.81 2.86 6.95
CA HIS A 183 -1.74 2.27 7.75
C HIS A 183 -2.25 1.29 8.83
N THR A 184 -3.43 0.71 8.64
CA THR A 184 -4.04 -0.17 9.64
C THR A 184 -4.20 -1.57 9.05
N PRO A 185 -3.30 -2.51 9.34
CA PRO A 185 -3.39 -3.85 8.78
C PRO A 185 -4.62 -4.56 9.33
N GLU A 186 -5.54 -4.94 8.44
CA GLU A 186 -6.76 -5.64 8.82
C GLU A 186 -7.33 -6.49 7.67
N VAL A 187 -8.09 -7.51 8.03
CA VAL A 187 -8.90 -8.32 7.11
C VAL A 187 -10.30 -8.38 7.66
N VAL A 188 -11.30 -8.03 6.83
CA VAL A 188 -12.71 -8.14 7.16
C VAL A 188 -13.37 -9.03 6.11
N ILE A 189 -14.06 -10.06 6.57
CA ILE A 189 -14.77 -11.02 5.72
C ILE A 189 -16.24 -11.01 6.13
N TRP A 190 -17.13 -10.97 5.15
CA TRP A 190 -18.57 -11.08 5.39
C TRP A 190 -19.26 -11.76 4.22
N VAL A 191 -20.50 -12.15 4.43
CA VAL A 191 -21.39 -12.65 3.38
C VAL A 191 -22.37 -11.54 3.02
N ASN A 192 -22.49 -11.21 1.74
CA ASN A 192 -23.45 -10.22 1.27
C ASN A 192 -24.88 -10.81 1.16
N GLU A 193 -25.84 -10.00 0.76
CA GLU A 193 -27.25 -10.42 0.64
C GLU A 193 -27.48 -11.52 -0.42
N GLU A 194 -26.57 -11.67 -1.38
CA GLU A 194 -26.57 -12.69 -2.43
C GLU A 194 -25.78 -13.96 -2.03
N GLU A 195 -25.44 -14.10 -0.75
CA GLU A 195 -24.65 -15.20 -0.19
C GLU A 195 -23.20 -15.29 -0.72
N ASN A 196 -22.68 -14.22 -1.36
CA ASN A 196 -21.29 -14.17 -1.82
C ASN A 196 -20.35 -13.75 -0.68
N ILE A 197 -19.19 -14.42 -0.62
CA ILE A 197 -18.14 -14.08 0.35
C ILE A 197 -17.36 -12.89 -0.17
N LYS A 198 -17.44 -11.76 0.51
CA LYS A 198 -16.69 -10.54 0.25
C LYS A 198 -15.55 -10.40 1.26
N THR A 199 -14.41 -9.91 0.80
CA THR A 199 -13.22 -9.73 1.64
C THR A 199 -12.61 -8.35 1.42
N TYR A 200 -12.49 -7.57 2.49
CA TYR A 200 -11.72 -6.35 2.52
C TYR A 200 -10.37 -6.61 3.19
N VAL A 201 -9.30 -6.06 2.62
CA VAL A 201 -7.96 -6.18 3.18
C VAL A 201 -7.29 -4.81 3.16
N ASN A 202 -6.75 -4.39 4.30
CA ASN A 202 -5.78 -3.33 4.34
C ASN A 202 -4.39 -3.92 4.58
N THR A 203 -3.46 -3.60 3.72
CA THR A 203 -2.09 -4.16 3.77
C THR A 203 -1.28 -3.64 4.95
N GLY A 204 -1.70 -2.53 5.59
CA GLY A 204 -0.92 -1.84 6.60
C GLY A 204 0.17 -0.97 5.97
N ASP A 205 1.37 -0.95 6.54
CA ASP A 205 2.47 -0.07 6.16
C ASP A 205 3.86 -0.65 6.44
N TRP A 206 4.91 0.05 5.97
CA TRP A 206 6.31 -0.23 6.26
C TRP A 206 6.98 0.88 7.10
N VAL A 207 6.16 1.63 7.82
CA VAL A 207 6.57 2.65 8.79
C VAL A 207 6.42 2.11 10.22
N GLU A 208 5.24 1.58 10.57
CA GLU A 208 4.95 1.04 11.91
C GLU A 208 4.85 -0.49 11.92
N HIS A 209 4.10 -1.09 11.00
CA HIS A 209 3.63 -2.47 11.11
C HIS A 209 4.50 -3.51 10.38
N SER A 210 5.14 -3.16 9.25
CA SER A 210 5.90 -4.10 8.37
C SER A 210 5.04 -5.26 7.90
N THR A 211 3.86 -4.95 7.36
CA THR A 211 2.88 -5.93 6.92
C THR A 211 2.81 -6.02 5.39
N TYR A 212 2.40 -7.17 4.91
CA TYR A 212 2.25 -7.47 3.50
C TYR A 212 1.17 -8.51 3.28
N VAL A 213 0.63 -8.56 2.06
CA VAL A 213 -0.30 -9.61 1.65
C VAL A 213 0.38 -10.54 0.67
N ILE A 214 0.18 -11.85 0.86
CA ILE A 214 0.57 -12.87 -0.09
C ILE A 214 -0.68 -13.59 -0.60
N ILE A 215 -0.78 -13.74 -1.94
CA ILE A 215 -1.86 -14.46 -2.61
C ILE A 215 -1.23 -15.64 -3.31
N LYS A 216 -1.56 -16.84 -2.83
CA LYS A 216 -1.00 -18.10 -3.30
C LYS A 216 -1.95 -19.24 -2.99
N ASP A 217 -1.98 -20.29 -3.83
CA ASP A 217 -2.76 -21.53 -3.63
C ASP A 217 -4.27 -21.25 -3.38
N GLY A 218 -4.85 -20.26 -4.09
CA GLY A 218 -6.25 -19.84 -3.89
C GLY A 218 -6.50 -19.09 -2.58
N GLN A 219 -5.47 -18.81 -1.79
CA GLN A 219 -5.57 -18.18 -0.48
C GLN A 219 -4.93 -16.79 -0.47
N LEU A 220 -5.55 -15.87 0.29
CA LEU A 220 -5.01 -14.58 0.64
C LEU A 220 -4.60 -14.61 2.12
N ARG A 221 -3.40 -14.12 2.42
CA ARG A 221 -2.88 -14.04 3.78
C ARG A 221 -2.22 -12.70 4.03
N LEU A 222 -2.73 -11.95 5.01
CA LEU A 222 -2.06 -10.78 5.58
C LEU A 222 -1.04 -11.27 6.59
N LYS A 223 0.21 -10.84 6.46
CA LYS A 223 1.34 -11.27 7.29
C LYS A 223 2.11 -10.08 7.82
N ASN A 224 2.77 -10.27 8.97
CA ASN A 224 3.77 -9.35 9.51
C ASN A 224 5.15 -9.96 9.30
N PHE A 225 6.10 -9.14 8.84
CA PHE A 225 7.50 -9.52 8.75
C PHE A 225 8.22 -9.11 10.04
N MET A 226 8.63 -10.08 10.81
CA MET A 226 9.32 -9.89 12.10
C MET A 226 10.83 -9.71 11.96
#